data_20723b229e7a206e03539c2ef2126e69
#
_entry.id   20723b229e7a206e03539c2ef2126e69
#
_cell.length_a   1.000
_cell.length_b   1.000
_cell.length_c   1.000
_cell.angle_alpha   90.00
_cell.angle_beta   90.00
_cell.angle_gamma   90.00
#
_symmetry.space_group_name_H-M   'P 1'
#
loop_
_entity.id
_entity.type
_entity.pdbx_description
1 polymer ?
#
loop_
_entity_poly.entity_id
_entity_poly.type
_entity_poly.pdbx_seq_one_letter_code
_entity_poly.pdbx_strand_id
1 'polypeptide(L)'
;MSKSKKELFLELAQPDKNGMSRWVSVTEFVGKYQGLWLGNGRTWCRNNSSLAKEFELEPDSRQTPGNSIDRIRLNGYKTKCVFNQSIRQDIKNYYSQQCCAMCGAHGNSENTQIEIDHKDGRKDDLRVSDLNTQAFDDFQALCKACNDKKRQIGEKCKEIGYRFDATKIPGNRYPFYEGAIEYDGCVGCYQYDPIQYRKTCNDRIFNEGYQIGYNQKTTL
;
A
#
# COMPACT_ATOMS: atom_id res chain seq x y z
N MET A 1 -18.73 32.51 -10.15
CA MET A 1 -17.93 31.27 -10.26
C MET A 1 -18.86 30.09 -10.03
N SER A 2 -18.78 29.02 -10.84
CA SER A 2 -19.56 27.82 -10.61
C SER A 2 -18.99 27.05 -9.42
N LYS A 3 -19.86 26.56 -8.52
CA LYS A 3 -19.44 25.72 -7.38
C LYS A 3 -18.83 24.40 -7.86
N SER A 4 -17.80 23.95 -7.18
CA SER A 4 -17.24 22.62 -7.40
C SER A 4 -18.22 21.52 -6.98
N LYS A 5 -18.06 20.29 -7.50
CA LYS A 5 -18.92 19.15 -7.11
C LYS A 5 -18.86 18.85 -5.61
N LYS A 6 -17.71 19.07 -4.97
CA LYS A 6 -17.54 18.98 -3.51
C LYS A 6 -18.44 19.99 -2.81
N GLU A 7 -18.37 21.27 -3.18
CA GLU A 7 -19.19 22.31 -2.58
C GLU A 7 -20.69 22.09 -2.79
N LEU A 8 -21.09 21.63 -3.98
CA LEU A 8 -22.49 21.28 -4.26
C LEU A 8 -22.99 20.14 -3.38
N PHE A 9 -22.17 19.10 -3.17
CA PHE A 9 -22.56 17.98 -2.33
C PHE A 9 -22.62 18.38 -0.85
N LEU A 10 -21.66 19.15 -0.35
CA LEU A 10 -21.67 19.65 1.03
C LEU A 10 -22.88 20.55 1.30
N GLU A 11 -23.26 21.40 0.34
CA GLU A 11 -24.46 22.23 0.44
C GLU A 11 -25.75 21.38 0.52
N LEU A 12 -25.81 20.27 -0.24
CA LEU A 12 -26.96 19.37 -0.26
C LEU A 12 -27.01 18.48 0.98
N ALA A 13 -25.86 17.93 1.38
CA ALA A 13 -25.74 16.96 2.47
C ALA A 13 -25.79 17.62 3.86
N GLN A 14 -25.39 18.89 3.98
CA GLN A 14 -25.40 19.69 5.21
C GLN A 14 -24.76 18.96 6.41
N PRO A 15 -23.46 18.62 6.35
CA PRO A 15 -22.80 17.90 7.45
C PRO A 15 -22.80 18.74 8.73
N ASP A 16 -22.93 18.05 9.86
CA ASP A 16 -22.80 18.63 11.19
C ASP A 16 -21.31 18.94 11.54
N LYS A 17 -21.09 19.42 12.76
CA LYS A 17 -19.74 19.76 13.27
C LYS A 17 -18.78 18.57 13.35
N ASN A 18 -19.30 17.33 13.32
CA ASN A 18 -18.50 16.10 13.33
C ASN A 18 -18.29 15.56 11.91
N GLY A 19 -18.81 16.26 10.88
CA GLY A 19 -18.72 15.81 9.49
C GLY A 19 -19.74 14.74 9.12
N MET A 20 -20.75 14.49 9.98
CA MET A 20 -21.82 13.54 9.71
C MET A 20 -22.95 14.21 8.93
N SER A 21 -23.50 13.52 7.91
CA SER A 21 -24.63 14.03 7.14
C SER A 21 -25.81 13.08 7.13
N ARG A 22 -26.96 13.60 6.70
CA ARG A 22 -28.08 12.77 6.28
C ARG A 22 -27.72 11.91 5.06
N TRP A 23 -28.50 10.89 4.80
CA TRP A 23 -28.47 10.21 3.53
C TRP A 23 -29.01 11.12 2.42
N VAL A 24 -28.26 11.29 1.36
CA VAL A 24 -28.63 12.03 0.16
C VAL A 24 -28.92 11.02 -0.94
N SER A 25 -30.16 10.97 -1.42
CA SER A 25 -30.56 10.12 -2.52
C SER A 25 -30.00 10.65 -3.86
N VAL A 26 -29.63 9.75 -4.77
CA VAL A 26 -29.22 10.15 -6.13
C VAL A 26 -30.37 10.83 -6.90
N THR A 27 -31.60 10.62 -6.50
CA THR A 27 -32.78 11.31 -7.07
C THR A 27 -32.82 12.80 -6.74
N GLU A 28 -32.06 13.25 -5.72
CA GLU A 28 -31.92 14.67 -5.36
C GLU A 28 -30.91 15.42 -6.25
N PHE A 29 -30.15 14.71 -7.10
CA PHE A 29 -29.18 15.31 -8.01
C PHE A 29 -29.84 15.95 -9.23
N VAL A 30 -30.76 16.87 -8.98
CA VAL A 30 -31.54 17.59 -10.00
C VAL A 30 -31.35 19.11 -9.87
N GLY A 31 -31.75 19.86 -10.88
CA GLY A 31 -31.62 21.32 -10.88
C GLY A 31 -30.18 21.78 -10.66
N LYS A 32 -29.92 22.61 -9.66
CA LYS A 32 -28.58 23.12 -9.36
C LYS A 32 -27.59 22.02 -8.94
N TYR A 33 -28.06 20.85 -8.50
CA TYR A 33 -27.26 19.70 -8.10
C TYR A 33 -27.07 18.67 -9.22
N GLN A 34 -27.57 18.93 -10.43
CA GLN A 34 -27.44 18.01 -11.56
C GLN A 34 -25.97 17.65 -11.87
N GLY A 35 -25.02 18.53 -11.56
CA GLY A 35 -23.60 18.26 -11.67
C GLY A 35 -23.06 17.12 -10.82
N LEU A 36 -23.82 16.66 -9.80
CA LEU A 36 -23.51 15.53 -8.94
C LEU A 36 -23.90 14.16 -9.53
N TRP A 37 -24.58 14.15 -10.68
CA TRP A 37 -25.02 12.91 -11.33
C TRP A 37 -23.90 11.87 -11.41
N LEU A 38 -24.24 10.63 -11.04
CA LEU A 38 -23.31 9.50 -10.96
C LEU A 38 -23.15 8.76 -12.30
N GLY A 39 -22.98 9.48 -13.40
CA GLY A 39 -22.69 8.88 -14.70
C GLY A 39 -21.40 8.03 -14.72
N ASN A 40 -21.03 7.50 -15.89
CA ASN A 40 -19.84 6.69 -16.09
C ASN A 40 -18.55 7.38 -15.59
N GLY A 41 -18.30 7.38 -14.29
CA GLY A 41 -17.10 8.00 -13.80
C GLY A 41 -17.08 8.35 -12.32
N ARG A 42 -18.22 8.55 -11.65
CA ARG A 42 -18.29 8.82 -10.18
C ARG A 42 -17.10 9.58 -9.57
N THR A 43 -16.46 10.45 -10.36
CA THR A 43 -15.12 11.00 -10.02
C THR A 43 -15.09 11.80 -8.74
N TRP A 44 -16.19 12.48 -8.41
CA TRP A 44 -16.27 13.35 -7.24
C TRP A 44 -16.49 12.60 -5.91
N CYS A 45 -16.95 11.35 -5.95
CA CYS A 45 -17.20 10.50 -4.76
C CYS A 45 -16.31 9.25 -4.71
N ARG A 46 -15.25 9.17 -5.53
CA ARG A 46 -14.24 8.10 -5.45
C ARG A 46 -13.31 8.32 -4.26
N ASN A 47 -12.66 7.26 -3.80
CA ASN A 47 -11.73 7.30 -2.67
C ASN A 47 -10.58 8.31 -2.80
N ASN A 48 -10.23 8.71 -4.03
CA ASN A 48 -9.19 9.72 -4.31
C ASN A 48 -9.75 11.12 -4.60
N SER A 49 -11.05 11.32 -4.51
CA SER A 49 -11.68 12.63 -4.74
C SER A 49 -11.37 13.63 -3.61
N SER A 50 -11.50 14.92 -3.89
CA SER A 50 -11.33 15.97 -2.89
C SER A 50 -12.31 15.85 -1.71
N LEU A 51 -13.52 15.31 -1.95
CA LEU A 51 -14.50 15.04 -0.90
C LEU A 51 -14.06 13.87 -0.02
N ALA A 52 -13.66 12.73 -0.64
CA ALA A 52 -13.24 11.54 0.07
C ALA A 52 -11.87 11.67 0.77
N LYS A 53 -11.10 12.72 0.49
CA LYS A 53 -9.88 13.06 1.24
C LYS A 53 -10.18 13.72 2.58
N GLU A 54 -11.36 14.28 2.75
CA GLU A 54 -11.74 15.05 3.93
C GLU A 54 -12.80 14.32 4.77
N PHE A 55 -13.69 13.57 4.11
CA PHE A 55 -14.80 12.88 4.76
C PHE A 55 -14.77 11.38 4.47
N GLU A 56 -15.23 10.57 5.42
CA GLU A 56 -15.59 9.19 5.17
C GLU A 56 -16.90 9.15 4.38
N LEU A 57 -16.85 8.59 3.16
CA LEU A 57 -18.02 8.45 2.29
C LEU A 57 -18.63 7.06 2.46
N GLU A 58 -19.91 7.02 2.78
CA GLU A 58 -20.67 5.78 2.87
C GLU A 58 -21.72 5.72 1.75
N PRO A 59 -21.47 4.95 0.68
CA PRO A 59 -22.45 4.68 -0.36
C PRO A 59 -23.37 3.52 0.06
N ASP A 60 -24.64 3.57 -0.35
CA ASP A 60 -25.61 2.48 -0.19
C ASP A 60 -26.23 2.15 -1.54
N SER A 61 -26.24 0.86 -1.91
CA SER A 61 -26.74 0.34 -3.20
C SER A 61 -27.75 -0.80 -3.02
N ARG A 62 -28.44 -0.85 -1.88
CA ARG A 62 -29.30 -2.00 -1.52
C ARG A 62 -30.60 -2.07 -2.31
N GLN A 63 -31.05 -0.98 -2.89
CA GLN A 63 -32.35 -0.87 -3.54
C GLN A 63 -32.31 -1.08 -5.05
N THR A 64 -31.13 -0.90 -5.66
CA THR A 64 -30.99 -0.98 -7.12
C THR A 64 -30.11 -2.18 -7.54
N PRO A 65 -30.59 -3.08 -8.42
CA PRO A 65 -29.78 -4.15 -8.99
C PRO A 65 -28.56 -3.59 -9.73
N GLY A 66 -27.43 -4.32 -9.70
CA GLY A 66 -26.26 -4.00 -10.51
C GLY A 66 -25.24 -3.04 -9.89
N ASN A 67 -25.12 -2.97 -8.56
CA ASN A 67 -24.14 -2.13 -7.85
C ASN A 67 -24.26 -0.63 -8.09
N SER A 68 -25.42 -0.13 -8.52
CA SER A 68 -25.68 1.30 -8.59
C SER A 68 -25.82 1.88 -7.18
N ILE A 69 -25.26 3.07 -6.97
CA ILE A 69 -25.43 3.77 -5.69
C ILE A 69 -26.82 4.42 -5.68
N ASP A 70 -27.61 4.15 -4.65
CA ASP A 70 -28.94 4.75 -4.44
C ASP A 70 -28.88 6.03 -3.62
N ARG A 71 -27.97 6.06 -2.65
CA ARG A 71 -27.76 7.19 -1.75
C ARG A 71 -26.35 7.22 -1.22
N ILE A 72 -25.91 8.40 -0.78
CA ILE A 72 -24.58 8.64 -0.22
C ILE A 72 -24.74 9.50 1.02
N ARG A 73 -23.93 9.23 2.05
CA ARG A 73 -23.76 10.14 3.18
C ARG A 73 -22.29 10.38 3.51
N LEU A 74 -22.05 11.43 4.27
CA LEU A 74 -20.80 11.65 4.99
C LEU A 74 -20.92 10.99 6.36
N ASN A 75 -19.96 10.15 6.71
CA ASN A 75 -19.90 9.40 7.96
C ASN A 75 -18.76 9.91 8.86
N GLY A 76 -18.63 11.23 8.95
CA GLY A 76 -17.61 11.91 9.73
C GLY A 76 -16.43 12.42 8.92
N TYR A 77 -15.58 13.21 9.57
CA TYR A 77 -14.31 13.61 8.99
C TYR A 77 -13.36 12.43 8.93
N LYS A 78 -12.67 12.30 7.81
CA LYS A 78 -11.58 11.34 7.70
C LYS A 78 -10.49 11.76 8.66
N THR A 79 -10.19 10.90 9.62
CA THR A 79 -8.96 11.04 10.40
C THR A 79 -7.82 11.07 9.39
N LYS A 80 -7.04 12.15 9.37
CA LYS A 80 -6.03 12.43 8.34
C LYS A 80 -5.03 11.28 8.21
N CYS A 81 -5.38 10.30 7.40
CA CYS A 81 -4.42 9.43 6.74
C CYS A 81 -4.53 9.70 5.24
N VAL A 82 -4.19 10.91 4.81
CA VAL A 82 -3.93 11.16 3.39
C VAL A 82 -2.57 10.53 3.10
N PHE A 83 -2.59 9.22 2.88
CA PHE A 83 -1.41 8.54 2.38
C PHE A 83 -1.14 9.04 0.96
N ASN A 84 -0.24 9.99 0.85
CA ASN A 84 0.27 10.43 -0.44
C ASN A 84 1.24 9.36 -0.95
N GLN A 85 0.84 8.62 -1.97
CA GLN A 85 1.70 7.63 -2.62
C GLN A 85 2.73 8.25 -3.58
N SER A 86 2.86 9.59 -3.59
CA SER A 86 3.88 10.25 -4.40
C SER A 86 5.26 9.93 -3.83
N ILE A 87 6.17 9.56 -4.71
CA ILE A 87 7.58 9.28 -4.37
C ILE A 87 8.41 10.43 -4.90
N ARG A 88 9.39 10.87 -4.12
CA ARG A 88 10.33 11.94 -4.48
C ARG A 88 11.10 11.59 -5.76
N GLN A 89 11.34 12.58 -6.61
CA GLN A 89 11.86 12.35 -7.97
C GLN A 89 13.27 11.76 -7.99
N ASP A 90 14.13 12.14 -7.04
CA ASP A 90 15.49 11.57 -6.93
C ASP A 90 15.47 10.08 -6.57
N ILE A 91 14.55 9.66 -5.68
CA ILE A 91 14.31 8.26 -5.34
C ILE A 91 13.81 7.48 -6.58
N LYS A 92 12.88 8.08 -7.35
CA LYS A 92 12.42 7.48 -8.61
C LYS A 92 13.55 7.30 -9.61
N ASN A 93 14.37 8.32 -9.80
CA ASN A 93 15.50 8.28 -10.74
C ASN A 93 16.51 7.20 -10.35
N TYR A 94 16.77 7.04 -9.06
CA TYR A 94 17.70 6.02 -8.55
C TYR A 94 17.15 4.60 -8.77
N TYR A 95 15.94 4.32 -8.29
CA TYR A 95 15.41 2.95 -8.31
C TYR A 95 14.95 2.50 -9.70
N SER A 96 14.58 3.41 -10.61
CA SER A 96 14.22 3.05 -11.99
C SER A 96 15.37 2.42 -12.78
N GLN A 97 16.62 2.64 -12.35
CA GLN A 97 17.83 2.10 -12.97
C GLN A 97 18.30 0.79 -12.30
N GLN A 98 17.66 0.37 -11.21
CA GLN A 98 18.06 -0.83 -10.47
C GLN A 98 17.38 -2.07 -11.03
N CYS A 99 18.00 -3.23 -10.79
CA CYS A 99 17.36 -4.52 -11.01
C CYS A 99 16.31 -4.80 -9.93
N CYS A 100 15.37 -5.67 -10.24
CA CYS A 100 14.42 -6.18 -9.25
C CYS A 100 15.14 -6.77 -8.03
N ALA A 101 14.92 -6.25 -6.84
CA ALA A 101 15.53 -6.72 -5.61
C ALA A 101 15.20 -8.19 -5.27
N MET A 102 14.07 -8.71 -5.74
CA MET A 102 13.68 -10.11 -5.51
C MET A 102 14.32 -11.08 -6.50
N CYS A 103 14.14 -10.85 -7.82
CA CYS A 103 14.51 -11.81 -8.84
C CYS A 103 15.70 -11.39 -9.72
N GLY A 104 16.23 -10.18 -9.57
CA GLY A 104 17.36 -9.67 -10.34
C GLY A 104 17.01 -9.24 -11.79
N ALA A 105 15.73 -9.29 -12.19
CA ALA A 105 15.33 -8.93 -13.55
C ALA A 105 15.61 -7.45 -13.86
N HIS A 106 16.08 -7.18 -15.09
CA HIS A 106 16.24 -5.82 -15.61
C HIS A 106 14.92 -5.33 -16.22
N GLY A 107 14.62 -4.03 -16.09
CA GLY A 107 13.37 -3.44 -16.49
C GLY A 107 13.29 -3.07 -17.98
N ASN A 108 13.37 -4.02 -18.88
CA ASN A 108 13.36 -3.77 -20.33
C ASN A 108 12.25 -4.51 -21.10
N SER A 109 11.29 -5.13 -20.44
CA SER A 109 10.13 -5.78 -21.07
C SER A 109 8.85 -5.50 -20.27
N GLU A 110 7.67 -5.73 -20.86
CA GLU A 110 6.38 -5.48 -20.21
C GLU A 110 6.21 -6.17 -18.86
N ASN A 111 6.69 -7.41 -18.75
CA ASN A 111 6.57 -8.20 -17.52
C ASN A 111 7.68 -7.91 -16.49
N THR A 112 8.74 -7.23 -16.89
CA THR A 112 9.89 -6.90 -16.05
C THR A 112 10.02 -5.39 -15.79
N GLN A 113 9.03 -4.59 -16.15
CA GLN A 113 9.02 -3.17 -15.81
C GLN A 113 9.29 -2.97 -14.32
N ILE A 114 10.28 -2.14 -14.01
CA ILE A 114 10.64 -1.83 -12.62
C ILE A 114 9.63 -0.83 -12.06
N GLU A 115 9.02 -1.22 -10.98
CA GLU A 115 8.17 -0.38 -10.12
C GLU A 115 8.92 -0.06 -8.82
N ILE A 116 8.70 1.12 -8.28
CA ILE A 116 9.29 1.53 -7.01
C ILE A 116 8.27 1.23 -5.92
N ASP A 117 8.64 0.30 -5.07
CA ASP A 117 7.78 -0.23 -4.02
C ASP A 117 8.21 0.29 -2.65
N HIS A 118 7.26 0.59 -1.79
CA HIS A 118 7.52 0.86 -0.38
C HIS A 118 7.86 -0.45 0.33
N LYS A 119 9.03 -0.53 0.96
CA LYS A 119 9.46 -1.74 1.68
C LYS A 119 8.45 -2.16 2.72
N ASP A 120 7.98 -1.22 3.52
CA ASP A 120 6.87 -1.46 4.43
C ASP A 120 5.53 -1.23 3.70
N GLY A 121 4.81 -2.32 3.45
CA GLY A 121 3.50 -2.26 2.78
C GLY A 121 2.39 -1.59 3.60
N ARG A 122 2.70 -0.99 4.76
CA ARG A 122 1.77 -0.22 5.58
C ARG A 122 1.49 1.14 4.95
N LYS A 123 0.22 1.54 4.98
CA LYS A 123 -0.24 2.82 4.41
C LYS A 123 -0.46 3.90 5.45
N ASP A 124 0.01 3.69 6.67
CA ASP A 124 -0.20 4.55 7.85
C ASP A 124 1.06 5.28 8.30
N ASP A 125 2.20 5.05 7.67
CA ASP A 125 3.44 5.79 7.94
C ASP A 125 3.39 7.18 7.29
N LEU A 126 3.06 8.18 8.12
CA LEU A 126 2.99 9.58 7.68
C LEU A 126 4.35 10.13 7.24
N ARG A 127 5.46 9.59 7.78
CA ARG A 127 6.82 9.98 7.39
C ARG A 127 7.10 9.65 5.93
N VAL A 128 6.69 8.47 5.48
CA VAL A 128 6.86 8.04 4.08
C VAL A 128 5.87 8.75 3.15
N SER A 129 4.75 9.23 3.69
CA SER A 129 3.76 10.01 2.92
C SER A 129 4.19 11.43 2.61
N ASP A 130 5.14 12.01 3.38
CA ASP A 130 5.67 13.34 3.14
C ASP A 130 6.96 13.26 2.31
N LEU A 131 6.95 13.91 1.14
CA LEU A 131 8.09 13.94 0.23
C LEU A 131 9.38 14.44 0.89
N ASN A 132 9.29 15.31 1.91
CA ASN A 132 10.47 15.88 2.58
C ASN A 132 11.12 14.90 3.56
N THR A 133 10.37 13.92 4.06
CA THR A 133 10.84 12.96 5.08
C THR A 133 11.09 11.56 4.53
N GLN A 134 10.82 11.31 3.23
CA GLN A 134 11.15 10.08 2.54
C GLN A 134 12.67 9.83 2.52
N ALA A 135 13.09 8.63 2.85
CA ALA A 135 14.48 8.16 2.71
C ALA A 135 14.58 7.10 1.60
N PHE A 136 15.76 6.93 1.01
CA PHE A 136 15.99 5.88 0.01
C PHE A 136 15.67 4.50 0.57
N ASP A 137 16.04 4.24 1.83
CA ASP A 137 15.82 2.95 2.48
C ASP A 137 14.35 2.60 2.73
N ASP A 138 13.43 3.53 2.52
CA ASP A 138 11.99 3.25 2.58
C ASP A 138 11.48 2.50 1.34
N PHE A 139 12.29 2.46 0.28
CA PHE A 139 11.88 1.97 -1.04
C PHE A 139 12.76 0.84 -1.55
N GLN A 140 12.27 0.16 -2.56
CA GLN A 140 13.00 -0.86 -3.31
C GLN A 140 12.53 -0.93 -4.75
N ALA A 141 13.41 -1.42 -5.64
CA ALA A 141 13.07 -1.71 -7.02
C ALA A 141 12.49 -3.13 -7.12
N LEU A 142 11.28 -3.27 -7.62
CA LEU A 142 10.68 -4.57 -7.92
C LEU A 142 10.18 -4.60 -9.36
N CYS A 143 10.33 -5.71 -10.05
CA CYS A 143 9.58 -5.87 -11.31
C CYS A 143 8.09 -6.03 -11.00
N LYS A 144 7.24 -5.70 -11.96
CA LYS A 144 5.78 -5.75 -11.81
C LYS A 144 5.30 -7.07 -11.22
N ALA A 145 5.79 -8.20 -11.72
CA ALA A 145 5.40 -9.54 -11.22
C ALA A 145 5.76 -9.75 -9.74
N CYS A 146 6.97 -9.34 -9.31
CA CYS A 146 7.41 -9.44 -7.93
C CYS A 146 6.63 -8.50 -7.01
N ASN A 147 6.31 -7.29 -7.48
CA ASN A 147 5.51 -6.33 -6.74
C ASN A 147 4.07 -6.81 -6.54
N ASP A 148 3.44 -7.35 -7.58
CA ASP A 148 2.11 -7.96 -7.50
C ASP A 148 2.10 -9.15 -6.52
N LYS A 149 3.14 -9.99 -6.57
CA LYS A 149 3.28 -11.11 -5.63
C LYS A 149 3.48 -10.66 -4.19
N LYS A 150 4.30 -9.63 -3.95
CA LYS A 150 4.48 -9.02 -2.63
C LYS A 150 3.16 -8.54 -2.05
N ARG A 151 2.35 -7.84 -2.85
CA ARG A 151 1.03 -7.35 -2.40
C ARG A 151 0.11 -8.50 -1.98
N GLN A 152 0.00 -9.56 -2.81
CA GLN A 152 -0.80 -10.74 -2.49
C GLN A 152 -0.34 -11.42 -1.19
N ILE A 153 0.98 -11.56 -1.01
CA ILE A 153 1.56 -12.14 0.21
C ILE A 153 1.25 -11.26 1.42
N GLY A 154 1.40 -9.93 1.28
CA GLY A 154 1.13 -8.99 2.36
C GLY A 154 -0.34 -8.99 2.82
N GLU A 155 -1.29 -9.10 1.88
CA GLU A 155 -2.71 -9.26 2.19
C GLU A 155 -2.95 -10.55 2.96
N LYS A 156 -2.37 -11.67 2.51
CA LYS A 156 -2.50 -12.96 3.19
C LYS A 156 -1.88 -12.95 4.60
N CYS A 157 -0.71 -12.31 4.78
CA CYS A 157 -0.09 -12.19 6.11
C CYS A 157 -1.00 -11.45 7.09
N LYS A 158 -1.67 -10.38 6.64
CA LYS A 158 -2.63 -9.62 7.44
C LYS A 158 -3.86 -10.45 7.80
N GLU A 159 -4.36 -11.23 6.85
CA GLU A 159 -5.53 -12.09 7.04
C GLU A 159 -5.28 -13.19 8.08
N ILE A 160 -4.12 -13.86 7.99
CA ILE A 160 -3.81 -15.01 8.85
C ILE A 160 -3.07 -14.65 10.15
N GLY A 161 -2.63 -13.39 10.31
CA GLY A 161 -1.86 -12.94 11.48
C GLY A 161 -0.43 -13.47 11.56
N TYR A 162 0.12 -14.04 10.48
CA TYR A 162 1.46 -14.61 10.42
C TYR A 162 2.25 -14.07 9.23
N ARG A 163 3.56 -13.93 9.41
CA ARG A 163 4.48 -13.47 8.37
C ARG A 163 4.77 -14.58 7.36
N PHE A 164 5.07 -14.17 6.13
CA PHE A 164 5.47 -15.11 5.08
C PHE A 164 6.81 -15.79 5.42
N ASP A 165 6.78 -17.11 5.46
CA ASP A 165 7.97 -17.94 5.65
C ASP A 165 8.78 -18.02 4.35
N ALA A 166 9.95 -17.40 4.35
CA ALA A 166 10.82 -17.33 3.18
C ALA A 166 11.48 -18.68 2.82
N THR A 167 11.44 -19.69 3.69
CA THR A 167 11.94 -21.05 3.35
C THR A 167 11.11 -21.72 2.25
N LYS A 168 9.90 -21.21 1.97
CA LYS A 168 9.08 -21.62 0.82
C LYS A 168 9.66 -21.16 -0.53
N ILE A 169 10.65 -20.28 -0.54
CA ILE A 169 11.40 -19.90 -1.73
C ILE A 169 12.62 -20.80 -1.81
N PRO A 170 12.81 -21.56 -2.92
CA PRO A 170 13.95 -22.45 -3.08
C PRO A 170 15.29 -21.74 -2.82
N GLY A 171 16.16 -22.37 -2.05
CA GLY A 171 17.49 -21.83 -1.68
C GLY A 171 17.52 -20.99 -0.40
N ASN A 172 16.37 -20.58 0.14
CA ASN A 172 16.33 -19.88 1.42
C ASN A 172 16.32 -20.86 2.60
N ARG A 173 17.17 -20.60 3.61
CA ARG A 173 17.30 -21.45 4.81
C ARG A 173 16.54 -20.92 6.01
N TYR A 174 16.26 -19.63 6.06
CA TYR A 174 15.67 -18.98 7.22
C TYR A 174 14.31 -18.37 6.87
N PRO A 175 13.32 -18.42 7.76
CA PRO A 175 12.01 -17.85 7.52
C PRO A 175 12.04 -16.31 7.45
N PHE A 176 12.86 -15.68 8.30
CA PHE A 176 13.03 -14.22 8.42
C PHE A 176 14.49 -13.90 8.69
N TYR A 177 14.92 -12.67 8.37
CA TYR A 177 16.24 -12.20 8.80
C TYR A 177 16.18 -11.53 10.19
N GLU A 178 14.98 -11.07 10.61
CA GLU A 178 14.78 -10.45 11.91
C GLU A 178 13.31 -10.61 12.37
N GLY A 179 13.07 -10.64 13.70
CA GLY A 179 11.74 -10.67 14.30
C GLY A 179 11.13 -12.06 14.41
N ALA A 180 9.84 -12.10 14.79
CA ALA A 180 9.05 -13.30 15.06
C ALA A 180 8.12 -13.67 13.91
N ILE A 181 7.41 -14.79 14.05
CA ILE A 181 6.47 -15.31 13.04
C ILE A 181 5.17 -14.51 13.00
N GLU A 182 4.77 -13.91 14.12
CA GLU A 182 3.55 -13.11 14.23
C GLU A 182 3.65 -11.87 13.33
N TYR A 183 2.52 -11.51 12.71
CA TYR A 183 2.48 -10.36 11.82
C TYR A 183 2.29 -9.05 12.60
N ASP A 184 3.37 -8.29 12.71
CA ASP A 184 3.37 -6.90 13.17
C ASP A 184 4.10 -6.01 12.12
N GLY A 185 3.66 -6.10 10.87
CA GLY A 185 4.31 -5.46 9.73
C GLY A 185 5.34 -6.35 9.03
N CYS A 186 6.03 -5.77 8.06
CA CYS A 186 6.92 -6.52 7.16
C CYS A 186 8.40 -6.44 7.53
N VAL A 187 8.81 -5.60 8.48
CA VAL A 187 10.22 -5.42 8.87
C VAL A 187 10.83 -6.76 9.27
N GLY A 188 12.02 -7.06 8.76
CA GLY A 188 12.70 -8.34 9.01
C GLY A 188 12.27 -9.51 8.11
N CYS A 189 11.24 -9.32 7.26
CA CYS A 189 10.75 -10.31 6.31
C CYS A 189 11.50 -10.21 4.97
N TYR A 190 11.60 -11.32 4.24
CA TYR A 190 12.12 -11.33 2.85
C TYR A 190 11.39 -10.32 1.95
N GLN A 191 10.08 -10.15 2.12
CA GLN A 191 9.29 -9.23 1.30
C GLN A 191 9.60 -7.76 1.58
N TYR A 192 10.08 -7.45 2.79
CA TYR A 192 10.48 -6.11 3.18
C TYR A 192 11.78 -5.70 2.51
N ASP A 193 12.82 -6.51 2.67
CA ASP A 193 14.14 -6.25 2.08
C ASP A 193 14.84 -7.55 1.65
N PRO A 194 14.62 -7.99 0.40
CA PRO A 194 15.23 -9.21 -0.12
C PRO A 194 16.76 -9.16 -0.17
N ILE A 195 17.33 -7.96 -0.30
CA ILE A 195 18.79 -7.78 -0.34
C ILE A 195 19.35 -7.97 1.05
N GLN A 196 18.80 -7.30 2.06
CA GLN A 196 19.20 -7.46 3.45
C GLN A 196 18.99 -8.88 3.95
N TYR A 197 17.85 -9.51 3.57
CA TYR A 197 17.60 -10.92 3.88
C TYR A 197 18.75 -11.82 3.41
N ARG A 198 19.12 -11.73 2.12
CA ARG A 198 20.21 -12.55 1.58
C ARG A 198 21.55 -12.28 2.25
N LYS A 199 21.85 -11.01 2.52
CA LYS A 199 23.07 -10.62 3.23
C LYS A 199 23.13 -11.27 4.61
N THR A 200 22.11 -11.05 5.44
CA THR A 200 22.05 -11.58 6.81
C THR A 200 22.07 -13.11 6.85
N CYS A 201 21.38 -13.77 5.90
CA CYS A 201 21.38 -15.24 5.84
C CYS A 201 22.75 -15.79 5.41
N ASN A 202 23.46 -15.14 4.49
CA ASN A 202 24.80 -15.54 4.09
C ASN A 202 25.79 -15.37 5.25
N ASP A 203 25.71 -14.27 5.99
CA ASP A 203 26.56 -14.04 7.17
C ASP A 203 26.32 -15.10 8.26
N ARG A 204 25.07 -15.51 8.48
CA ARG A 204 24.74 -16.62 9.39
C ARG A 204 25.34 -17.95 8.93
N ILE A 205 25.17 -18.31 7.65
CA ILE A 205 25.72 -19.54 7.07
C ILE A 205 27.25 -19.55 7.20
N PHE A 206 27.93 -18.43 6.91
CA PHE A 206 29.35 -18.30 7.06
C PHE A 206 29.79 -18.52 8.51
N ASN A 207 29.13 -17.88 9.48
CA ASN A 207 29.45 -18.01 10.90
C ASN A 207 29.20 -19.44 11.42
N GLU A 208 28.11 -20.09 11.01
CA GLU A 208 27.82 -21.49 11.33
C GLU A 208 28.90 -22.42 10.77
N GLY A 209 29.29 -22.23 9.51
CA GLY A 209 30.35 -22.99 8.87
C GLY A 209 31.73 -22.80 9.56
N TYR A 210 32.03 -21.59 10.00
CA TYR A 210 33.25 -21.28 10.74
C TYR A 210 33.26 -21.98 12.11
N GLN A 211 32.15 -21.98 12.85
CA GLN A 211 32.04 -22.67 14.13
C GLN A 211 32.20 -24.18 14.00
N ILE A 212 31.63 -24.80 12.96
CA ILE A 212 31.78 -26.23 12.69
C ILE A 212 33.26 -26.56 12.38
N GLY A 213 33.91 -25.77 11.54
CA GLY A 213 35.32 -25.95 11.18
C GLY A 213 36.29 -25.77 12.36
N TYR A 214 35.95 -24.85 13.29
CA TYR A 214 36.77 -24.64 14.50
C TYR A 214 36.64 -25.80 15.47
N ASN A 215 35.41 -26.29 15.71
CA ASN A 215 35.17 -27.40 16.62
C ASN A 215 35.76 -28.74 16.12
N GLN A 216 35.90 -28.93 14.81
CA GLN A 216 36.56 -30.11 14.25
C GLN A 216 38.10 -30.08 14.41
N LYS A 217 38.71 -28.89 14.48
CA LYS A 217 40.16 -28.73 14.70
C LYS A 217 40.60 -28.88 16.17
N THR A 218 39.67 -28.73 17.11
CA THR A 218 39.96 -28.86 18.56
C THR A 218 39.75 -30.28 19.09
N THR A 219 39.38 -31.24 18.23
CA THR A 219 39.13 -32.65 18.62
C THR A 219 40.21 -33.61 18.07
N LEU A 220 41.34 -33.09 17.57
CA LEU A 220 42.55 -33.80 17.19
C LEU A 220 43.67 -33.46 18.18
#